data_86d750185006df6e360f9933bb419974
#
_entry.id   86d750185006df6e360f9933bb419974
#
_cell.length_a   1.000
_cell.length_b   1.000
_cell.length_c   1.000
_cell.angle_alpha   90.00
_cell.angle_beta   90.00
_cell.angle_gamma   90.00
#
_symmetry.space_group_name_H-M   'P 1'
#
loop_
_entity.id
_entity.type
_entity.pdbx_description
1 polymer ?
#
loop_
_entity_poly.entity_id
_entity_poly.type
_entity_poly.pdbx_seq_one_letter_code
_entity_poly.pdbx_strand_id
1 'polypeptide(L)'
;MSFDHVGAGAAIWRHFRHDGRVKLAEPPIDVIAKGAFPSSAIWHQACKDVEEAVAEVDWPPGTGSFLLNPAPGRRRDGSKDTYPNGVAPMKVPAIRHLESRGWRTEALPPLPSTVLRTGDLDALYDASGTYVAFEWETGNISSSHRAMNKLVLGLIQGAVRGGFLVVLANSMRSYLTDRIGNIGELRPYLPLWSAATVPDAALRIYVAEHDALSDQVPHIPKGTDGRALY
;
A
#
# COMPACT_ATOMS: atom_id res chain seq x y z
N MET A 1 -25.72 25.38 -6.29
CA MET A 1 -24.59 25.38 -7.25
C MET A 1 -24.05 23.96 -7.31
N SER A 2 -24.29 23.30 -8.42
CA SER A 2 -23.94 21.90 -8.67
C SER A 2 -22.47 21.83 -9.04
N PHE A 3 -21.70 20.96 -8.40
CA PHE A 3 -20.33 20.63 -8.78
C PHE A 3 -20.33 19.27 -9.48
N ASP A 4 -20.62 19.28 -10.79
CA ASP A 4 -20.32 18.17 -11.67
C ASP A 4 -18.88 18.32 -12.20
N HIS A 5 -17.94 17.61 -11.59
CA HIS A 5 -16.64 17.30 -12.16
C HIS A 5 -16.25 15.84 -11.83
N VAL A 6 -17.01 14.90 -12.40
CA VAL A 6 -16.62 13.49 -12.50
C VAL A 6 -16.66 13.12 -13.98
N GLY A 7 -15.54 13.18 -14.68
CA GLY A 7 -15.60 12.86 -16.10
C GLY A 7 -14.30 12.76 -16.87
N ALA A 8 -13.22 12.15 -16.32
CA ALA A 8 -12.09 11.71 -17.16
C ALA A 8 -11.33 10.48 -16.62
N GLY A 9 -11.47 10.13 -15.35
CA GLY A 9 -10.72 9.01 -14.74
C GLY A 9 -11.35 7.62 -14.92
N ALA A 10 -12.66 7.53 -15.16
CA ALA A 10 -13.39 6.26 -15.13
C ALA A 10 -13.18 5.36 -16.38
N ALA A 11 -12.71 5.91 -17.49
CA ALA A 11 -12.57 5.17 -18.74
C ALA A 11 -11.27 4.36 -18.85
N ILE A 12 -10.23 4.73 -18.13
CA ILE A 12 -8.91 4.08 -18.19
C ILE A 12 -8.90 2.78 -17.36
N TRP A 13 -9.69 2.70 -16.30
CA TRP A 13 -9.70 1.60 -15.33
C TRP A 13 -10.31 0.28 -15.85
N ARG A 14 -11.04 0.29 -16.95
CA ARG A 14 -11.64 -0.94 -17.52
C ARG A 14 -10.61 -1.88 -18.17
N HIS A 15 -9.37 -1.46 -18.39
CA HIS A 15 -8.35 -2.24 -19.07
C HIS A 15 -7.36 -2.98 -18.14
N PHE A 16 -7.36 -2.71 -16.83
CA PHE A 16 -6.46 -3.36 -15.86
C PHE A 16 -6.99 -4.66 -15.23
N ARG A 17 -8.02 -5.27 -15.80
CA ARG A 17 -8.73 -6.42 -15.21
C ARG A 17 -8.28 -7.79 -15.72
N HIS A 18 -7.11 -7.99 -16.28
CA HIS A 18 -6.94 -9.26 -17.02
C HIS A 18 -5.73 -10.14 -16.73
N ASP A 19 -4.90 -9.90 -15.69
CA ASP A 19 -3.71 -10.74 -15.51
C ASP A 19 -3.64 -11.55 -14.20
N GLY A 20 -4.74 -11.74 -13.47
CA GLY A 20 -4.80 -12.72 -12.37
C GLY A 20 -3.86 -12.47 -11.20
N ARG A 21 -3.59 -11.20 -10.88
CA ARG A 21 -2.72 -10.77 -9.77
C ARG A 21 -3.53 -10.00 -8.75
N VAL A 22 -3.00 -9.77 -7.54
CA VAL A 22 -3.68 -8.93 -6.51
C VAL A 22 -4.33 -7.74 -7.18
N LYS A 23 -5.65 -7.65 -7.04
CA LYS A 23 -6.41 -6.57 -7.63
C LYS A 23 -6.45 -5.36 -6.71
N LEU A 24 -6.60 -4.20 -7.32
CA LEU A 24 -7.01 -3.02 -6.57
C LEU A 24 -8.52 -3.08 -6.35
N ALA A 25 -8.96 -3.01 -5.09
CA ALA A 25 -10.37 -3.09 -4.70
C ALA A 25 -11.19 -1.92 -5.27
N GLU A 26 -10.54 -0.79 -5.49
CA GLU A 26 -11.14 0.45 -5.93
C GLU A 26 -10.12 1.32 -6.68
N PRO A 27 -10.55 2.37 -7.40
CA PRO A 27 -9.64 3.37 -7.96
C PRO A 27 -8.74 3.96 -6.87
N PRO A 28 -7.47 4.28 -7.18
CA PRO A 28 -6.57 4.91 -6.22
C PRO A 28 -7.16 6.18 -5.61
N ILE A 29 -6.91 6.39 -4.32
CA ILE A 29 -7.40 7.53 -3.57
C ILE A 29 -6.32 8.60 -3.55
N ASP A 30 -6.51 9.69 -4.27
CA ASP A 30 -5.63 10.85 -4.19
C ASP A 30 -5.97 11.67 -2.92
N VAL A 31 -5.15 11.51 -1.88
CA VAL A 31 -5.30 12.24 -0.60
C VAL A 31 -4.78 13.67 -0.76
N ILE A 32 -3.67 13.84 -1.47
CA ILE A 32 -3.08 15.14 -1.82
C ILE A 32 -2.74 15.10 -3.32
N ALA A 33 -3.20 16.11 -4.05
CA ALA A 33 -2.83 16.36 -5.43
C ALA A 33 -2.75 17.89 -5.63
N LYS A 34 -1.58 18.47 -5.39
CA LYS A 34 -1.38 19.92 -5.38
C LYS A 34 -0.22 20.32 -6.26
N GLY A 35 -0.34 21.47 -6.93
CA GLY A 35 0.69 22.02 -7.82
C GLY A 35 0.85 21.25 -9.12
N ALA A 36 2.06 21.25 -9.68
CA ALA A 36 2.38 20.61 -10.95
C ALA A 36 2.87 19.15 -10.80
N PHE A 37 3.34 18.78 -9.61
CA PHE A 37 3.95 17.45 -9.37
C PHE A 37 3.02 16.30 -9.72
N PRO A 38 1.71 16.31 -9.41
CA PRO A 38 0.79 15.22 -9.79
C PRO A 38 0.69 14.95 -11.30
N SER A 39 1.06 15.91 -12.13
CA SER A 39 1.09 15.78 -13.59
C SER A 39 2.49 15.53 -14.15
N SER A 40 3.49 15.37 -13.30
CA SER A 40 4.89 15.20 -13.73
C SER A 40 5.15 13.77 -14.24
N ALA A 41 6.13 13.63 -15.12
CA ALA A 41 6.60 12.33 -15.60
C ALA A 41 7.15 11.47 -14.44
N ILE A 42 7.77 12.09 -13.42
CA ILE A 42 8.28 11.41 -12.22
C ILE A 42 7.13 10.75 -11.47
N TRP A 43 6.04 11.50 -11.22
CA TRP A 43 4.87 10.95 -10.52
C TRP A 43 4.19 9.83 -11.31
N HIS A 44 4.01 10.02 -12.62
CA HIS A 44 3.41 8.99 -13.46
C HIS A 44 4.25 7.71 -13.53
N GLN A 45 5.60 7.84 -13.61
CA GLN A 45 6.48 6.67 -13.54
C GLN A 45 6.38 5.97 -12.19
N ALA A 46 6.40 6.72 -11.09
CA ALA A 46 6.26 6.17 -9.76
C ALA A 46 4.90 5.47 -9.55
N CYS A 47 3.81 6.04 -10.06
CA CYS A 47 2.49 5.37 -10.05
C CYS A 47 2.54 4.03 -10.77
N LYS A 48 3.12 4.00 -11.97
CA LYS A 48 3.26 2.77 -12.77
C LYS A 48 4.08 1.71 -12.02
N ASP A 49 5.23 2.09 -11.47
CA ASP A 49 6.08 1.16 -10.72
C ASP A 49 5.34 0.55 -9.51
N VAL A 50 4.57 1.37 -8.79
CA VAL A 50 3.80 0.90 -7.63
C VAL A 50 2.63 0.00 -8.05
N GLU A 51 1.92 0.33 -9.13
CA GLU A 51 0.83 -0.51 -9.67
C GLU A 51 1.37 -1.87 -10.14
N GLU A 52 2.50 -1.89 -10.84
CA GLU A 52 3.19 -3.12 -11.23
C GLU A 52 3.67 -3.91 -9.99
N ALA A 53 4.22 -3.24 -8.98
CA ALA A 53 4.65 -3.87 -7.73
C ALA A 53 3.50 -4.53 -6.97
N VAL A 54 2.35 -3.87 -6.86
CA VAL A 54 1.15 -4.47 -6.26
C VAL A 54 0.70 -5.69 -7.07
N ALA A 55 0.79 -5.62 -8.39
CA ALA A 55 0.43 -6.73 -9.27
C ALA A 55 1.38 -7.94 -9.17
N GLU A 56 2.60 -7.81 -8.67
CA GLU A 56 3.52 -8.95 -8.44
C GLU A 56 3.17 -9.80 -7.21
N VAL A 57 2.21 -9.34 -6.39
CA VAL A 57 1.81 -10.08 -5.18
C VAL A 57 0.86 -11.21 -5.55
N ASP A 58 1.28 -12.45 -5.32
CA ASP A 58 0.47 -13.64 -5.54
C ASP A 58 0.50 -14.61 -4.35
N TRP A 59 -0.50 -15.46 -4.28
CA TRP A 59 -0.57 -16.56 -3.33
C TRP A 59 -1.47 -17.67 -3.85
N PRO A 60 -1.01 -18.94 -3.93
CA PRO A 60 0.36 -19.40 -3.65
C PRO A 60 1.39 -18.78 -4.61
N PRO A 61 2.67 -18.69 -4.20
CA PRO A 61 3.71 -18.09 -5.06
C PRO A 61 3.82 -18.74 -6.43
N GLY A 62 3.94 -17.94 -7.49
CA GLY A 62 4.08 -18.39 -8.88
C GLY A 62 2.77 -18.71 -9.57
N THR A 63 1.61 -18.48 -8.93
CA THR A 63 0.30 -18.72 -9.53
C THR A 63 -0.23 -17.53 -10.35
N GLY A 64 0.33 -16.34 -10.14
CA GLY A 64 -0.13 -15.11 -10.76
C GLY A 64 -1.49 -14.62 -10.24
N SER A 65 -2.01 -15.21 -9.16
CA SER A 65 -3.26 -14.82 -8.52
C SER A 65 -3.11 -14.79 -7.01
N PHE A 66 -3.75 -13.85 -6.34
CA PHE A 66 -3.76 -13.79 -4.88
C PHE A 66 -5.05 -14.41 -4.33
N LEU A 67 -4.94 -15.68 -3.91
CA LEU A 67 -6.06 -16.46 -3.40
C LEU A 67 -5.98 -16.58 -1.88
N LEU A 68 -7.12 -16.40 -1.19
CA LEU A 68 -7.21 -16.62 0.25
C LEU A 68 -7.99 -17.89 0.57
N ASN A 69 -7.46 -18.70 1.47
CA ASN A 69 -8.19 -19.83 2.02
C ASN A 69 -9.14 -19.32 3.12
N PRO A 70 -10.47 -19.42 2.92
CA PRO A 70 -11.45 -18.95 3.90
C PRO A 70 -11.69 -19.93 5.04
N ALA A 71 -11.21 -21.17 4.94
CA ALA A 71 -11.47 -22.20 5.92
C ALA A 71 -10.78 -21.88 7.25
N PRO A 72 -11.41 -22.17 8.39
CA PRO A 72 -10.77 -22.02 9.69
C PRO A 72 -9.52 -22.92 9.80
N GLY A 73 -8.45 -22.35 10.31
CA GLY A 73 -7.24 -23.11 10.63
C GLY A 73 -7.32 -23.82 11.98
N ARG A 74 -6.21 -24.49 12.35
CA ARG A 74 -5.98 -25.04 13.68
C ARG A 74 -4.71 -24.46 14.27
N ARG A 75 -4.78 -24.09 15.55
CA ARG A 75 -3.60 -23.68 16.31
C ARG A 75 -2.79 -24.89 16.76
N ARG A 76 -1.58 -24.66 17.26
CA ARG A 76 -0.68 -25.70 17.76
C ARG A 76 -1.29 -26.56 18.88
N ASP A 77 -2.16 -25.98 19.69
CA ASP A 77 -2.89 -26.63 20.76
C ASP A 77 -4.16 -27.39 20.31
N GLY A 78 -4.41 -27.43 18.98
CA GLY A 78 -5.58 -28.05 18.36
C GLY A 78 -6.84 -27.18 18.33
N SER A 79 -6.84 -26.04 19.00
CA SER A 79 -7.99 -25.13 18.99
C SER A 79 -8.22 -24.50 17.59
N LYS A 80 -9.46 -24.06 17.36
CA LYS A 80 -9.84 -23.40 16.10
C LYS A 80 -9.13 -22.07 15.96
N ASP A 81 -8.51 -21.83 14.80
CA ASP A 81 -7.99 -20.54 14.40
C ASP A 81 -8.99 -19.86 13.45
N THR A 82 -9.66 -18.83 13.93
CA THR A 82 -10.66 -18.08 13.16
C THR A 82 -10.02 -17.19 12.10
N TYR A 83 -8.76 -16.81 12.28
CA TYR A 83 -8.00 -15.94 11.38
C TYR A 83 -6.72 -16.66 10.91
N PRO A 84 -6.86 -17.65 10.02
CA PRO A 84 -5.76 -18.59 9.75
C PRO A 84 -4.67 -18.01 8.84
N ASN A 85 -4.99 -17.01 8.02
CA ASN A 85 -4.02 -16.45 7.09
C ASN A 85 -3.18 -15.35 7.75
N GLY A 86 -1.86 -15.42 7.53
CA GLY A 86 -0.93 -14.33 7.81
C GLY A 86 -0.89 -13.28 6.70
N VAL A 87 0.14 -12.45 6.72
CA VAL A 87 0.36 -11.36 5.75
C VAL A 87 1.79 -11.34 5.19
N ALA A 88 2.62 -12.30 5.63
CA ALA A 88 4.05 -12.31 5.33
C ALA A 88 4.40 -12.17 3.83
N PRO A 89 3.75 -12.87 2.89
CA PRO A 89 4.15 -12.82 1.49
C PRO A 89 3.64 -11.58 0.74
N MET A 90 2.81 -10.72 1.33
CA MET A 90 2.18 -9.64 0.58
C MET A 90 3.15 -8.52 0.22
N LYS A 91 4.06 -8.16 1.14
CA LYS A 91 4.97 -7.02 0.94
C LYS A 91 6.21 -7.37 0.13
N VAL A 92 6.75 -8.57 0.33
CA VAL A 92 8.06 -8.97 -0.22
C VAL A 92 8.13 -8.93 -1.76
N PRO A 93 7.16 -9.49 -2.52
CA PRO A 93 7.18 -9.41 -3.98
C PRO A 93 7.14 -7.95 -4.48
N ALA A 94 6.30 -7.12 -3.86
CA ALA A 94 6.18 -5.71 -4.23
C ALA A 94 7.49 -4.95 -4.00
N ILE A 95 8.14 -5.15 -2.85
CA ILE A 95 9.42 -4.51 -2.56
C ILE A 95 10.50 -4.96 -3.55
N ARG A 96 10.61 -6.25 -3.86
CA ARG A 96 11.55 -6.76 -4.87
C ARG A 96 11.30 -6.16 -6.25
N HIS A 97 10.04 -5.99 -6.64
CA HIS A 97 9.71 -5.34 -7.89
C HIS A 97 10.21 -3.89 -7.90
N LEU A 98 9.92 -3.12 -6.85
CA LEU A 98 10.37 -1.72 -6.72
C LEU A 98 11.91 -1.63 -6.76
N GLU A 99 12.63 -2.54 -6.07
CA GLU A 99 14.10 -2.61 -6.15
C GLU A 99 14.59 -2.81 -7.60
N SER A 100 13.95 -3.71 -8.35
CA SER A 100 14.28 -3.94 -9.76
C SER A 100 14.05 -2.72 -10.65
N ARG A 101 13.19 -1.80 -10.21
CA ARG A 101 12.89 -0.51 -10.86
C ARG A 101 13.78 0.64 -10.36
N GLY A 102 14.76 0.36 -9.50
CA GLY A 102 15.72 1.33 -9.00
C GLY A 102 15.29 2.08 -7.73
N TRP A 103 14.22 1.63 -7.05
CA TRP A 103 13.87 2.14 -5.73
C TRP A 103 14.85 1.60 -4.69
N ARG A 104 15.19 2.40 -3.70
CA ARG A 104 15.99 1.98 -2.54
C ARG A 104 15.07 1.55 -1.41
N THR A 105 15.30 0.37 -0.85
CA THR A 105 14.49 -0.16 0.25
C THR A 105 15.06 0.22 1.61
N GLU A 106 14.21 0.22 2.64
CA GLU A 106 14.56 0.62 4.01
C GLU A 106 15.41 1.90 4.03
N ALA A 107 14.93 2.93 3.31
CA ALA A 107 15.71 4.13 3.02
C ALA A 107 15.04 5.40 3.53
N LEU A 108 15.88 6.40 3.81
CA LEU A 108 15.43 7.76 4.08
C LEU A 108 15.90 8.70 2.98
N PRO A 109 15.10 9.73 2.63
CA PRO A 109 15.60 10.84 1.83
C PRO A 109 16.71 11.55 2.60
N PRO A 110 17.65 12.22 1.92
CA PRO A 110 18.64 13.04 2.58
C PRO A 110 17.94 14.22 3.28
N LEU A 111 17.95 14.19 4.61
CA LEU A 111 17.31 15.20 5.45
C LEU A 111 18.37 16.04 6.17
N PRO A 112 18.16 17.36 6.30
CA PRO A 112 18.93 18.17 7.24
C PRO A 112 18.90 17.57 8.64
N SER A 113 19.99 17.70 9.41
CA SER A 113 20.08 17.18 10.77
C SER A 113 19.04 17.74 11.74
N THR A 114 18.41 18.85 11.38
CA THR A 114 17.35 19.52 12.15
C THR A 114 15.97 18.92 11.94
N VAL A 115 15.80 18.02 10.96
CA VAL A 115 14.50 17.39 10.65
C VAL A 115 14.31 16.15 11.52
N LEU A 116 13.15 16.04 12.15
CA LEU A 116 12.78 14.86 12.94
C LEU A 116 12.66 13.64 12.02
N ARG A 117 13.41 12.59 12.36
CA ARG A 117 13.36 11.31 11.65
C ARG A 117 12.19 10.48 12.15
N THR A 118 11.41 9.96 11.22
CA THR A 118 10.21 9.14 11.51
C THR A 118 10.44 7.63 11.34
N GLY A 119 11.70 7.22 11.10
CA GLY A 119 12.07 5.85 10.72
C GLY A 119 12.12 5.66 9.20
N ASP A 120 12.75 4.57 8.77
CA ASP A 120 12.95 4.26 7.36
C ASP A 120 11.62 4.04 6.63
N LEU A 121 11.60 4.38 5.35
CA LEU A 121 10.53 4.09 4.42
C LEU A 121 10.72 2.69 3.84
N ASP A 122 9.64 2.00 3.54
CA ASP A 122 9.71 0.69 2.89
C ASP A 122 10.45 0.74 1.56
N ALA A 123 10.18 1.80 0.76
CA ALA A 123 10.98 2.10 -0.41
C ALA A 123 11.00 3.60 -0.72
N LEU A 124 12.05 4.05 -1.39
CA LEU A 124 12.29 5.43 -1.78
C LEU A 124 12.79 5.50 -3.22
N TYR A 125 12.06 6.19 -4.07
CA TYR A 125 12.48 6.52 -5.43
C TYR A 125 13.23 7.84 -5.45
N ASP A 126 14.38 7.87 -6.11
CA ASP A 126 15.21 9.06 -6.28
C ASP A 126 15.31 9.43 -7.77
N ALA A 127 14.56 10.43 -8.18
CA ALA A 127 14.61 10.98 -9.52
C ALA A 127 15.45 12.26 -9.51
N SER A 128 16.78 12.11 -9.44
CA SER A 128 17.74 13.21 -9.46
C SER A 128 17.45 14.27 -8.38
N GLY A 129 17.24 13.82 -7.15
CA GLY A 129 16.96 14.66 -5.99
C GLY A 129 15.48 14.99 -5.76
N THR A 130 14.58 14.50 -6.62
CA THR A 130 13.15 14.49 -6.36
C THR A 130 12.75 13.13 -5.80
N TYR A 131 12.33 13.09 -4.54
CA TYR A 131 12.07 11.87 -3.83
C TYR A 131 10.58 11.52 -3.78
N VAL A 132 10.27 10.22 -3.97
CA VAL A 132 8.94 9.65 -3.81
C VAL A 132 9.00 8.49 -2.83
N ALA A 133 8.17 8.53 -1.79
CA ALA A 133 8.12 7.56 -0.71
C ALA A 133 7.08 6.47 -0.97
N PHE A 134 7.37 5.26 -0.47
CA PHE A 134 6.43 4.14 -0.53
C PHE A 134 6.38 3.44 0.83
N GLU A 135 5.16 3.12 1.29
CA GLU A 135 4.86 2.32 2.48
C GLU A 135 3.81 1.26 2.14
N TRP A 136 4.03 0.04 2.58
CA TRP A 136 3.04 -1.05 2.50
C TRP A 136 2.70 -1.52 3.91
N GLU A 137 1.46 -1.28 4.33
CA GLU A 137 1.03 -1.61 5.68
C GLU A 137 0.15 -2.87 5.72
N THR A 138 0.66 -3.85 6.44
CA THR A 138 -0.04 -5.09 6.80
C THR A 138 -0.12 -5.29 8.32
N GLY A 139 0.23 -4.25 9.07
CA GLY A 139 0.14 -4.22 10.53
C GLY A 139 -1.25 -3.82 11.02
N ASN A 140 -1.33 -3.47 12.29
CA ASN A 140 -2.56 -2.94 12.88
C ASN A 140 -2.83 -1.50 12.42
N ILE A 141 -4.03 -0.98 12.73
CA ILE A 141 -4.44 0.36 12.32
C ILE A 141 -3.49 1.47 12.81
N SER A 142 -2.85 1.30 13.98
CA SER A 142 -1.88 2.28 14.49
C SER A 142 -0.64 2.36 13.58
N SER A 143 -0.20 1.25 13.00
CA SER A 143 0.88 1.23 12.01
C SER A 143 0.48 1.97 10.74
N SER A 144 -0.74 1.77 10.24
CA SER A 144 -1.24 2.48 9.05
C SER A 144 -1.34 3.99 9.29
N HIS A 145 -1.80 4.43 10.46
CA HIS A 145 -1.77 5.85 10.84
C HIS A 145 -0.35 6.40 10.93
N ARG A 146 0.59 5.62 11.49
CA ARG A 146 2.00 6.02 11.56
C ARG A 146 2.62 6.18 10.18
N ALA A 147 2.35 5.26 9.25
CA ALA A 147 2.80 5.34 7.87
C ALA A 147 2.24 6.58 7.16
N MET A 148 0.93 6.84 7.26
CA MET A 148 0.32 8.06 6.71
C MET A 148 0.93 9.33 7.30
N ASN A 149 1.09 9.39 8.62
CA ASN A 149 1.70 10.55 9.27
C ASN A 149 3.16 10.76 8.83
N LYS A 150 3.92 9.68 8.64
CA LYS A 150 5.30 9.72 8.12
C LYS A 150 5.33 10.32 6.71
N LEU A 151 4.45 9.84 5.81
CA LEU A 151 4.34 10.34 4.44
C LEU A 151 3.95 11.82 4.41
N VAL A 152 2.89 12.20 5.13
CA VAL A 152 2.41 13.61 5.18
C VAL A 152 3.47 14.53 5.78
N LEU A 153 4.17 14.11 6.85
CA LEU A 153 5.25 14.89 7.43
C LEU A 153 6.40 15.08 6.44
N GLY A 154 6.77 14.03 5.70
CA GLY A 154 7.78 14.11 4.64
C GLY A 154 7.43 15.12 3.55
N LEU A 155 6.16 15.19 3.16
CA LEU A 155 5.66 16.19 2.20
C LEU A 155 5.70 17.62 2.77
N ILE A 156 5.26 17.80 4.02
CA ILE A 156 5.27 19.13 4.71
C ILE A 156 6.71 19.65 4.84
N GLN A 157 7.65 18.76 5.15
CA GLN A 157 9.07 19.11 5.30
C GLN A 157 9.79 19.29 3.95
N GLY A 158 9.14 18.97 2.82
CA GLY A 158 9.76 18.99 1.49
C GLY A 158 10.83 17.89 1.31
N ALA A 159 10.86 16.91 2.21
CA ALA A 159 11.79 15.78 2.15
C ALA A 159 11.45 14.83 1.00
N VAL A 160 10.17 14.71 0.67
CA VAL A 160 9.65 13.99 -0.49
C VAL A 160 8.62 14.86 -1.22
N ARG A 161 8.42 14.63 -2.51
CA ARG A 161 7.41 15.30 -3.33
C ARG A 161 6.20 14.42 -3.57
N GLY A 162 6.36 13.11 -3.44
CA GLY A 162 5.30 12.14 -3.60
C GLY A 162 5.32 11.09 -2.51
N GLY A 163 4.17 10.47 -2.26
CA GLY A 163 4.05 9.35 -1.34
C GLY A 163 2.96 8.38 -1.75
N PHE A 164 3.21 7.11 -1.48
CA PHE A 164 2.25 6.03 -1.65
C PHE A 164 2.07 5.25 -0.36
N LEU A 165 0.83 4.96 -0.04
CA LEU A 165 0.48 3.96 0.97
C LEU A 165 -0.31 2.84 0.30
N VAL A 166 0.10 1.59 0.49
CA VAL A 166 -0.70 0.42 0.15
C VAL A 166 -1.30 -0.14 1.43
N VAL A 167 -2.60 -0.31 1.44
CA VAL A 167 -3.37 -0.92 2.55
C VAL A 167 -4.33 -1.97 2.02
N LEU A 168 -4.87 -2.78 2.92
CA LEU A 168 -5.78 -3.85 2.54
C LEU A 168 -7.24 -3.38 2.49
N ALA A 169 -8.03 -4.03 1.64
CA ALA A 169 -9.47 -3.86 1.60
C ALA A 169 -10.13 -4.41 2.89
N ASN A 170 -11.24 -3.79 3.30
CA ASN A 170 -11.99 -4.25 4.47
C ASN A 170 -12.54 -5.68 4.32
N SER A 171 -12.83 -6.12 3.09
CA SER A 171 -13.27 -7.49 2.76
C SER A 171 -12.26 -8.57 3.21
N MET A 172 -10.96 -8.25 3.22
CA MET A 172 -9.90 -9.19 3.61
C MET A 172 -9.82 -9.42 5.12
N ARG A 173 -10.37 -8.50 5.93
CA ARG A 173 -10.28 -8.54 7.40
C ARG A 173 -10.76 -9.87 8.00
N SER A 174 -11.79 -10.47 7.44
CA SER A 174 -12.38 -11.71 7.95
C SER A 174 -11.50 -12.95 7.74
N TYR A 175 -10.49 -12.87 6.90
CA TYR A 175 -9.66 -14.01 6.51
C TYR A 175 -8.21 -13.91 6.99
N LEU A 176 -7.78 -12.74 7.39
CA LEU A 176 -6.39 -12.46 7.79
C LEU A 176 -6.23 -12.46 9.31
N THR A 177 -4.98 -12.39 9.78
CA THR A 177 -4.70 -12.31 11.21
C THR A 177 -5.49 -11.19 11.88
N ASP A 178 -5.82 -11.37 13.17
CA ASP A 178 -6.58 -10.39 13.95
C ASP A 178 -5.94 -9.01 13.93
N ARG A 179 -6.79 -7.96 13.88
CA ARG A 179 -6.43 -6.53 13.98
C ARG A 179 -5.66 -5.94 12.80
N ILE A 180 -5.71 -6.53 11.62
CA ILE A 180 -5.14 -5.92 10.43
C ILE A 180 -5.86 -4.62 10.12
N GLY A 181 -5.09 -3.53 10.00
CA GLY A 181 -5.57 -2.23 9.54
C GLY A 181 -6.06 -2.31 8.10
N ASN A 182 -7.13 -1.61 7.80
CA ASN A 182 -7.75 -1.62 6.47
C ASN A 182 -8.23 -0.21 6.08
N ILE A 183 -8.55 -0.04 4.81
CA ILE A 183 -8.97 1.27 4.29
C ILE A 183 -10.22 1.83 4.99
N GLY A 184 -11.14 0.97 5.42
CA GLY A 184 -12.36 1.40 6.12
C GLY A 184 -12.08 2.15 7.41
N GLU A 185 -11.01 1.78 8.11
CA GLU A 185 -10.57 2.43 9.35
C GLU A 185 -9.79 3.73 9.09
N LEU A 186 -9.15 3.89 7.91
CA LEU A 186 -8.44 5.12 7.53
C LEU A 186 -9.34 6.19 6.92
N ARG A 187 -10.42 5.79 6.23
CA ARG A 187 -11.32 6.73 5.52
C ARG A 187 -11.78 7.92 6.33
N PRO A 188 -12.19 7.78 7.61
CA PRO A 188 -12.63 8.92 8.43
C PRO A 188 -11.56 9.99 8.62
N TYR A 189 -10.27 9.62 8.47
CA TYR A 189 -9.14 10.51 8.71
C TYR A 189 -8.56 11.13 7.43
N LEU A 190 -9.03 10.73 6.23
CA LEU A 190 -8.57 11.31 4.97
C LEU A 190 -8.67 12.85 4.93
N PRO A 191 -9.76 13.48 5.43
CA PRO A 191 -9.84 14.94 5.47
C PRO A 191 -8.73 15.60 6.29
N LEU A 192 -8.26 14.95 7.38
CA LEU A 192 -7.16 15.46 8.20
C LEU A 192 -5.86 15.53 7.38
N TRP A 193 -5.53 14.46 6.68
CA TRP A 193 -4.29 14.41 5.89
C TRP A 193 -4.37 15.28 4.63
N SER A 194 -5.54 15.36 3.98
CA SER A 194 -5.73 16.22 2.80
C SER A 194 -5.63 17.72 3.12
N ALA A 195 -5.87 18.10 4.39
CA ALA A 195 -5.75 19.47 4.87
C ALA A 195 -4.27 19.94 4.99
N ALA A 196 -3.28 19.05 4.86
CA ALA A 196 -1.88 19.41 4.94
C ALA A 196 -1.53 20.51 3.94
N THR A 197 -0.87 21.57 4.43
CA THR A 197 -0.46 22.69 3.59
C THR A 197 0.87 22.38 2.92
N VAL A 198 0.80 21.96 1.66
CA VAL A 198 1.95 21.68 0.81
C VAL A 198 1.71 22.37 -0.54
N PRO A 199 2.72 23.04 -1.14
CA PRO A 199 2.52 23.82 -2.38
C PRO A 199 2.45 22.96 -3.63
N ASP A 200 3.19 21.83 -3.65
CA ASP A 200 3.37 21.04 -4.85
C ASP A 200 3.78 19.60 -4.46
N ALA A 201 2.80 18.71 -4.36
CA ALA A 201 2.99 17.34 -3.89
C ALA A 201 1.84 16.41 -4.29
N ALA A 202 2.10 15.10 -4.23
CA ALA A 202 1.10 14.06 -4.41
C ALA A 202 1.17 13.01 -3.30
N LEU A 203 0.02 12.57 -2.78
CA LEU A 203 -0.11 11.46 -1.85
C LEU A 203 -1.27 10.58 -2.28
N ARG A 204 -1.01 9.31 -2.52
CA ARG A 204 -1.98 8.35 -3.04
C ARG A 204 -2.04 7.10 -2.18
N ILE A 205 -3.26 6.59 -1.98
CA ILE A 205 -3.50 5.30 -1.36
C ILE A 205 -3.96 4.31 -2.41
N TYR A 206 -3.34 3.13 -2.42
CA TYR A 206 -3.80 1.96 -3.14
C TYR A 206 -4.43 0.96 -2.17
N VAL A 207 -5.56 0.40 -2.55
CA VAL A 207 -6.29 -0.58 -1.72
C VAL A 207 -6.18 -1.94 -2.37
N ALA A 208 -5.33 -2.80 -1.80
CA ALA A 208 -5.10 -4.16 -2.29
C ALA A 208 -6.18 -5.13 -1.79
N GLU A 209 -6.63 -6.04 -2.66
CA GLU A 209 -7.63 -7.05 -2.35
C GLU A 209 -7.23 -8.40 -2.97
N HIS A 210 -7.68 -9.49 -2.37
CA HIS A 210 -7.55 -10.82 -2.96
C HIS A 210 -8.37 -10.97 -4.24
N ASP A 211 -7.94 -11.84 -5.16
CA ASP A 211 -8.66 -12.10 -6.40
C ASP A 211 -9.87 -12.98 -6.16
N ALA A 212 -9.72 -14.02 -5.35
CA ALA A 212 -10.79 -14.94 -5.00
C ALA A 212 -10.51 -15.68 -3.68
N LEU A 213 -11.54 -16.36 -3.19
CA LEU A 213 -11.44 -17.32 -2.08
C LEU A 213 -11.34 -18.74 -2.65
N SER A 214 -10.48 -19.57 -2.07
CA SER A 214 -10.32 -20.97 -2.45
C SER A 214 -9.87 -21.81 -1.26
N ASP A 215 -10.59 -22.88 -0.94
CA ASP A 215 -10.22 -23.87 0.06
C ASP A 215 -9.13 -24.85 -0.44
N GLN A 216 -8.80 -24.79 -1.72
CA GLN A 216 -7.75 -25.59 -2.36
C GLN A 216 -6.34 -25.02 -2.21
N VAL A 217 -6.21 -23.79 -1.72
CA VAL A 217 -4.89 -23.17 -1.50
C VAL A 217 -4.49 -23.27 -0.03
N PRO A 218 -3.17 -23.33 0.28
CA PRO A 218 -2.73 -23.31 1.67
C PRO A 218 -3.03 -21.96 2.33
N HIS A 219 -3.20 -21.96 3.66
CA HIS A 219 -3.23 -20.72 4.42
C HIS A 219 -1.90 -19.97 4.26
N ILE A 220 -1.98 -18.64 4.21
CA ILE A 220 -0.79 -17.80 4.23
C ILE A 220 -0.08 -17.95 5.59
N PRO A 221 1.24 -18.23 5.62
CA PRO A 221 1.97 -18.37 6.87
C PRO A 221 1.87 -17.10 7.75
N LYS A 222 1.70 -17.33 9.05
CA LYS A 222 1.76 -16.26 10.05
C LYS A 222 3.20 -16.02 10.46
N GLY A 223 3.59 -14.75 10.58
CA GLY A 223 4.84 -14.38 11.22
C GLY A 223 4.82 -14.69 12.72
N THR A 224 5.99 -14.78 13.33
CA THR A 224 6.17 -14.81 14.78
C THR A 224 6.01 -13.38 15.33
N ASP A 225 5.29 -13.23 16.45
CA ASP A 225 5.06 -11.95 17.15
C ASP A 225 4.48 -10.82 16.26
N GLY A 226 3.66 -11.17 15.27
CA GLY A 226 3.06 -10.21 14.35
C GLY A 226 4.06 -9.60 13.36
N ARG A 227 5.28 -10.11 13.27
CA ARG A 227 6.27 -9.72 12.26
C ARG A 227 6.18 -10.64 11.05
N ALA A 228 6.32 -10.07 9.85
CA ALA A 228 6.48 -10.87 8.65
C ALA A 228 7.75 -11.73 8.78
N LEU A 229 7.66 -13.00 8.41
CA LEU A 229 8.83 -13.83 8.19
C LEU A 229 9.45 -13.38 6.85
N TYR A 230 10.67 -12.91 6.89
CA TYR A 230 11.45 -12.54 5.71
C TYR A 230 12.05 -13.79 5.06
#